data_3354a8c004b70285a143248a26d862e1
#
_entry.id   3354a8c004b70285a143248a26d862e1
#
_cell.length_a   1.000
_cell.length_b   1.000
_cell.length_c   1.000
_cell.angle_alpha   90.00
_cell.angle_beta   90.00
_cell.angle_gamma   90.00
#
_symmetry.space_group_name_H-M   'P 1'
#
loop_
_entity.id
_entity.type
_entity.pdbx_description
1 polymer ?
#
loop_
_entity_poly.entity_id
_entity_poly.type
_entity_poly.pdbx_seq_one_letter_code
_entity_poly.pdbx_strand_id
1 'polypeptide(L)'
;MEVYGAYGDGVARIREAVQENQAQMRQVEQSLLGFQRGLLGVEREMLPVYKLTEQLRGTQKNIDLSVQELRQINENFVAAHELAPVLLNGSKFDQDEYVKALHKLLVAITFLEGHRSYEGSVKALDQAKELLVQVRRKCMADFVSVVSVLSRGERDDDGGLKWVEPSKHDVSRAAQLLDCLVITGVDQKELLREYAKQRFDVIRMFLGEDPSGSSMGFDLTTPVTALAKCLKDIEVTIEAEKVLAALIFSNEELANGAFRYSAHQVLESWKKDIDLSLHSPKQLDAVKLLLIHDLLLARMEPLEAAVLPPLLLRDREERGLEDPWVLSKAVSGIITDLAATTKQKLFTFHPGLVEASGDRTVTRDGNVHPISSHTLNFLRKVCDQAKPLKVLLAKGSDMSPIAFVDTVITQLIEALTAKADQLKGKESLKQLFLVNNFGYVTNSLPHCMQPDDADLEKHIHSTIKPRVEAMRNDALGAFIHFSYISFKENLNDPTGTLQYAKGGNVLTLESGRLLKEKFSKFNDQLEELHKTQRAYVVAEVPIRQHLIRTAVDTIIPVYKAFYEKYSVIQFSRKHASKYLKYTPQAAQGLLKELFSGEASPSDKHSEVSSS
;
A
#
# COMPACT_ATOMS: atom_id res chain seq x y z
N MET A 1 24.19 5.77 -1.66
CA MET A 1 24.76 4.46 -2.06
C MET A 1 24.52 3.37 -1.02
N GLU A 2 24.44 3.67 0.25
CA GLU A 2 24.21 2.65 1.30
C GLU A 2 22.78 2.07 1.35
N VAL A 3 21.76 2.79 0.91
CA VAL A 3 20.36 2.31 0.92
C VAL A 3 20.08 1.28 -0.17
N TYR A 4 20.81 1.32 -1.29
CA TYR A 4 20.68 0.32 -2.37
C TYR A 4 21.37 -1.01 -2.05
N GLY A 5 22.39 -1.02 -1.18
CA GLY A 5 23.01 -2.24 -0.69
C GLY A 5 22.08 -3.07 0.20
N ALA A 6 21.33 -2.43 1.07
CA ALA A 6 20.40 -3.11 1.98
C ALA A 6 19.20 -3.78 1.28
N TYR A 7 18.75 -3.23 0.13
CA TYR A 7 17.70 -3.85 -0.70
C TYR A 7 18.21 -5.05 -1.49
N GLY A 8 19.44 -4.99 -2.00
CA GLY A 8 20.09 -6.11 -2.68
C GLY A 8 20.27 -7.32 -1.77
N ASP A 9 20.72 -7.08 -0.54
CA ASP A 9 20.88 -8.12 0.48
C ASP A 9 19.54 -8.70 0.96
N GLY A 10 18.48 -7.90 1.04
CA GLY A 10 17.13 -8.37 1.35
C GLY A 10 16.60 -9.32 0.27
N VAL A 11 16.75 -8.97 -0.99
CA VAL A 11 16.31 -9.80 -2.12
C VAL A 11 17.16 -11.08 -2.24
N ALA A 12 18.47 -11.01 -1.95
CA ALA A 12 19.34 -12.18 -1.93
C ALA A 12 18.92 -13.17 -0.83
N ARG A 13 18.63 -12.69 0.38
CA ARG A 13 18.14 -13.52 1.51
C ARG A 13 16.79 -14.15 1.26
N ILE A 14 15.87 -13.43 0.59
CA ILE A 14 14.58 -13.98 0.17
C ILE A 14 14.79 -15.09 -0.88
N ARG A 15 15.70 -14.90 -1.82
CA ARG A 15 16.04 -15.91 -2.84
C ARG A 15 16.66 -17.15 -2.22
N GLU A 16 17.52 -16.99 -1.23
CA GLU A 16 18.16 -18.07 -0.48
C GLU A 16 17.14 -18.85 0.36
N ALA A 17 16.24 -18.15 1.07
CA ALA A 17 15.15 -18.77 1.82
C ALA A 17 14.13 -19.51 0.94
N VAL A 18 13.86 -19.02 -0.27
CA VAL A 18 13.02 -19.73 -1.26
C VAL A 18 13.71 -20.98 -1.78
N GLN A 19 15.01 -20.95 -2.02
CA GLN A 19 15.78 -22.13 -2.42
C GLN A 19 15.85 -23.17 -1.31
N GLU A 20 16.01 -22.75 -0.07
CA GLU A 20 16.02 -23.64 1.10
C GLU A 20 14.65 -24.28 1.34
N ASN A 21 13.55 -23.53 1.21
CA ASN A 21 12.19 -24.07 1.23
C ASN A 21 11.91 -25.06 0.08
N GLN A 22 12.41 -24.78 -1.12
CA GLN A 22 12.29 -25.73 -2.24
C GLN A 22 13.08 -27.02 -1.99
N ALA A 23 14.23 -26.94 -1.32
CA ALA A 23 14.99 -28.12 -0.94
C ALA A 23 14.26 -28.94 0.13
N GLN A 24 13.67 -28.28 1.13
CA GLN A 24 12.85 -28.93 2.17
C GLN A 24 11.58 -29.57 1.58
N MET A 25 10.90 -28.91 0.63
CA MET A 25 9.77 -29.51 -0.08
C MET A 25 10.15 -30.78 -0.83
N ARG A 26 11.31 -30.80 -1.51
CA ARG A 26 11.78 -32.03 -2.18
C ARG A 26 12.09 -33.16 -1.19
N GLN A 27 12.59 -32.81 0.00
CA GLN A 27 12.85 -33.78 1.06
C GLN A 27 11.55 -34.37 1.63
N VAL A 28 10.51 -33.53 1.81
CA VAL A 28 9.17 -33.97 2.22
C VAL A 28 8.52 -34.84 1.14
N GLU A 29 8.63 -34.47 -0.12
CA GLU A 29 8.13 -35.25 -1.25
C GLU A 29 8.79 -36.64 -1.35
N GLN A 30 10.11 -36.69 -1.16
CA GLN A 30 10.84 -37.98 -1.09
C GLN A 30 10.42 -38.85 0.09
N SER A 31 10.16 -38.22 1.26
CA SER A 31 9.67 -38.94 2.45
C SER A 31 8.24 -39.48 2.24
N LEU A 32 7.37 -38.70 1.58
CA LEU A 32 6.02 -39.13 1.21
C LEU A 32 6.03 -40.29 0.23
N LEU A 33 6.90 -40.25 -0.79
CA LEU A 33 7.09 -41.35 -1.73
C LEU A 33 7.67 -42.61 -1.05
N GLY A 34 8.52 -42.42 -0.04
CA GLY A 34 9.02 -43.51 0.81
C GLY A 34 7.90 -44.15 1.63
N PHE A 35 7.04 -43.33 2.22
CA PHE A 35 5.88 -43.78 2.99
C PHE A 35 4.84 -44.51 2.11
N GLN A 36 4.57 -43.97 0.93
CA GLN A 36 3.65 -44.62 -0.05
C GLN A 36 4.16 -45.97 -0.47
N ARG A 37 5.49 -46.13 -0.71
CA ARG A 37 6.09 -47.45 -1.03
C ARG A 37 6.02 -48.42 0.17
N GLY A 38 6.21 -47.92 1.41
CA GLY A 38 6.05 -48.69 2.63
C GLY A 38 4.62 -49.22 2.80
N LEU A 39 3.62 -48.35 2.56
CA LEU A 39 2.20 -48.72 2.60
C LEU A 39 1.83 -49.82 1.58
N LEU A 40 2.29 -49.68 0.32
CA LEU A 40 2.09 -50.69 -0.72
C LEU A 40 2.82 -51.99 -0.41
N GLY A 41 3.95 -51.94 0.31
CA GLY A 41 4.65 -53.14 0.82
C GLY A 41 3.82 -53.88 1.88
N VAL A 42 3.31 -53.12 2.87
CA VAL A 42 2.44 -53.64 3.92
C VAL A 42 1.14 -54.24 3.34
N GLU A 43 0.52 -53.55 2.37
CA GLU A 43 -0.67 -54.06 1.69
C GLU A 43 -0.39 -55.41 0.98
N ARG A 44 0.76 -55.54 0.30
CA ARG A 44 1.16 -56.77 -0.40
C ARG A 44 1.43 -57.93 0.55
N GLU A 45 1.97 -57.68 1.74
CA GLU A 45 2.22 -58.70 2.75
C GLU A 45 0.95 -59.06 3.55
N MET A 46 0.05 -58.10 3.78
CA MET A 46 -1.20 -58.32 4.51
C MET A 46 -2.25 -59.08 3.70
N LEU A 47 -2.29 -58.87 2.38
CA LEU A 47 -3.30 -59.50 1.51
C LEU A 47 -3.29 -61.04 1.53
N PRO A 48 -2.13 -61.74 1.53
CA PRO A 48 -2.06 -63.21 1.66
C PRO A 48 -2.52 -63.71 3.03
N VAL A 49 -2.14 -63.03 4.09
CA VAL A 49 -2.52 -63.36 5.48
C VAL A 49 -4.03 -63.19 5.66
N TYR A 50 -4.58 -62.13 5.12
CA TYR A 50 -6.02 -61.88 5.13
C TYR A 50 -6.80 -63.00 4.40
N LYS A 51 -6.36 -63.42 3.20
CA LYS A 51 -6.99 -64.52 2.42
C LYS A 51 -6.92 -65.86 3.16
N LEU A 52 -5.80 -66.18 3.79
CA LEU A 52 -5.65 -67.43 4.57
C LEU A 52 -6.55 -67.41 5.81
N THR A 53 -6.67 -66.27 6.48
CA THR A 53 -7.54 -66.11 7.65
C THR A 53 -9.02 -66.22 7.27
N GLU A 54 -9.41 -65.69 6.11
CA GLU A 54 -10.79 -65.83 5.57
C GLU A 54 -11.13 -67.25 5.21
N GLN A 55 -10.20 -68.05 4.63
CA GLN A 55 -10.40 -69.46 4.31
C GLN A 55 -10.54 -70.32 5.59
N LEU A 56 -9.74 -70.09 6.62
CA LEU A 56 -9.83 -70.70 7.94
C LEU A 56 -11.13 -70.36 8.67
N ARG A 57 -11.58 -69.11 8.62
CA ARG A 57 -12.87 -68.66 9.17
C ARG A 57 -14.07 -69.31 8.49
N GLY A 58 -14.00 -69.57 7.16
CA GLY A 58 -15.07 -70.18 6.40
C GLY A 58 -15.30 -71.61 6.81
N THR A 59 -14.27 -72.38 7.14
CA THR A 59 -14.35 -73.81 7.57
C THR A 59 -14.84 -73.90 9.04
N GLN A 60 -14.50 -73.01 9.90
CA GLN A 60 -14.92 -72.99 11.31
C GLN A 60 -16.41 -72.59 11.46
N LYS A 61 -16.88 -71.79 10.48
CA LYS A 61 -18.23 -71.20 10.47
C LYS A 61 -19.40 -72.19 10.34
N ASN A 62 -19.14 -73.35 9.77
CA ASN A 62 -20.20 -74.36 9.55
C ASN A 62 -20.51 -75.21 10.77
N ILE A 63 -19.65 -75.20 11.80
CA ILE A 63 -19.80 -76.10 12.96
C ILE A 63 -20.53 -75.44 14.12
N ASP A 64 -20.38 -74.11 14.25
CA ASP A 64 -20.90 -73.39 15.42
C ASP A 64 -22.10 -72.44 15.15
N LEU A 65 -22.69 -72.50 13.96
CA LEU A 65 -23.73 -71.56 13.49
C LEU A 65 -24.94 -71.45 14.43
N SER A 66 -25.45 -72.54 14.96
CA SER A 66 -26.65 -72.46 15.81
C SER A 66 -26.36 -71.94 17.22
N VAL A 67 -25.18 -72.20 17.78
CA VAL A 67 -24.76 -71.70 19.09
C VAL A 67 -24.29 -70.27 18.94
N GLN A 68 -23.65 -69.89 17.83
CA GLN A 68 -23.24 -68.55 17.53
C GLN A 68 -24.42 -67.61 17.29
N GLU A 69 -25.48 -68.04 16.59
CA GLU A 69 -26.66 -67.17 16.36
C GLU A 69 -27.31 -66.72 17.69
N LEU A 70 -27.51 -67.68 18.63
CA LEU A 70 -28.10 -67.32 19.93
C LEU A 70 -27.16 -66.40 20.78
N ARG A 71 -25.84 -66.64 20.72
CA ARG A 71 -24.87 -65.77 21.37
C ARG A 71 -24.84 -64.41 20.72
N GLN A 72 -24.87 -64.37 19.39
CA GLN A 72 -24.84 -63.14 18.61
C GLN A 72 -26.09 -62.26 18.83
N ILE A 73 -27.25 -62.92 18.98
CA ILE A 73 -28.49 -62.21 19.36
C ILE A 73 -28.33 -61.57 20.73
N ASN A 74 -27.89 -62.32 21.73
CA ASN A 74 -27.73 -61.81 23.09
C ASN A 74 -26.65 -60.75 23.20
N GLU A 75 -25.51 -60.91 22.51
CA GLU A 75 -24.43 -59.91 22.44
C GLU A 75 -24.93 -58.60 21.85
N ASN A 76 -25.79 -58.60 20.83
CA ASN A 76 -26.35 -57.40 20.25
C ASN A 76 -27.36 -56.69 21.18
N PHE A 77 -28.10 -57.40 21.98
CA PHE A 77 -29.04 -56.83 22.95
C PHE A 77 -28.37 -56.15 24.14
N VAL A 78 -27.24 -56.72 24.61
CA VAL A 78 -26.50 -56.18 25.75
C VAL A 78 -25.37 -55.23 25.36
N ALA A 79 -25.10 -55.12 24.05
CA ALA A 79 -23.96 -54.37 23.51
C ALA A 79 -23.87 -52.94 24.03
N ALA A 80 -24.99 -52.20 24.14
CA ALA A 80 -24.98 -50.84 24.62
C ALA A 80 -24.50 -50.75 26.08
N HIS A 81 -24.86 -51.72 26.93
CA HIS A 81 -24.46 -51.70 28.34
C HIS A 81 -23.01 -52.15 28.54
N GLU A 82 -22.58 -53.18 27.82
CA GLU A 82 -21.23 -53.73 27.94
C GLU A 82 -20.16 -52.81 27.34
N LEU A 83 -20.48 -52.12 26.22
CA LEU A 83 -19.53 -51.24 25.52
C LEU A 83 -19.50 -49.83 26.07
N ALA A 84 -20.52 -49.39 26.82
CA ALA A 84 -20.57 -48.04 27.38
C ALA A 84 -19.33 -47.65 28.22
N PRO A 85 -18.79 -48.51 29.13
CA PRO A 85 -17.60 -48.15 29.91
C PRO A 85 -16.37 -47.93 29.03
N VAL A 86 -16.16 -48.71 27.99
CA VAL A 86 -15.04 -48.57 27.05
C VAL A 86 -15.18 -47.34 26.19
N LEU A 87 -16.33 -47.12 25.62
CA LEU A 87 -16.61 -46.03 24.69
C LEU A 87 -16.73 -44.67 25.39
N LEU A 88 -17.25 -44.60 26.61
CA LEU A 88 -17.38 -43.35 27.36
C LEU A 88 -16.13 -42.97 28.15
N ASN A 89 -15.25 -43.90 28.53
CA ASN A 89 -13.98 -43.58 29.18
C ASN A 89 -12.93 -42.99 28.21
N GLY A 90 -13.21 -43.07 26.91
CA GLY A 90 -12.43 -42.46 25.85
C GLY A 90 -11.10 -43.11 25.57
N SER A 91 -10.40 -42.59 24.59
CA SER A 91 -9.16 -43.07 24.00
C SER A 91 -7.92 -43.13 24.93
N LYS A 92 -8.11 -43.24 26.22
CA LYS A 92 -7.03 -43.50 27.19
C LYS A 92 -6.65 -44.99 27.23
N PHE A 93 -7.44 -45.82 26.64
CA PHE A 93 -7.21 -47.26 26.52
C PHE A 93 -6.76 -47.67 25.12
N ASP A 94 -6.40 -48.94 24.95
CA ASP A 94 -5.90 -49.52 23.72
C ASP A 94 -6.82 -49.14 22.54
N GLN A 95 -6.27 -48.53 21.56
CA GLN A 95 -6.97 -47.93 20.43
C GLN A 95 -7.69 -48.94 19.58
N ASP A 96 -7.09 -50.12 19.42
CA ASP A 96 -7.68 -51.24 18.70
C ASP A 96 -8.94 -51.75 19.39
N GLU A 97 -8.94 -51.72 20.72
CA GLU A 97 -10.10 -52.12 21.52
C GLU A 97 -11.26 -51.15 21.39
N TYR A 98 -10.95 -49.86 21.34
CA TYR A 98 -11.95 -48.80 21.14
C TYR A 98 -12.65 -48.88 19.77
N VAL A 99 -11.86 -49.03 18.68
CA VAL A 99 -12.40 -49.18 17.32
C VAL A 99 -13.23 -50.46 17.19
N LYS A 100 -12.76 -51.57 17.79
CA LYS A 100 -13.51 -52.80 17.84
C LYS A 100 -14.84 -52.66 18.59
N ALA A 101 -14.82 -51.95 19.73
CA ALA A 101 -16.04 -51.68 20.50
C ALA A 101 -17.03 -50.82 19.70
N LEU A 102 -16.53 -49.81 18.99
CA LEU A 102 -17.36 -48.96 18.12
C LEU A 102 -18.00 -49.75 16.98
N HIS A 103 -17.22 -50.61 16.30
CA HIS A 103 -17.76 -51.47 15.26
C HIS A 103 -18.82 -52.45 15.80
N LYS A 104 -18.59 -53.04 17.00
CA LYS A 104 -19.60 -53.90 17.65
C LYS A 104 -20.90 -53.15 17.94
N LEU A 105 -20.81 -51.86 18.41
CA LEU A 105 -21.99 -51.05 18.64
C LEU A 105 -22.78 -50.78 17.33
N LEU A 106 -22.08 -50.46 16.25
CA LEU A 106 -22.73 -50.24 14.92
C LEU A 106 -23.36 -51.48 14.36
N VAL A 107 -22.70 -52.65 14.50
CA VAL A 107 -23.25 -53.93 14.11
C VAL A 107 -24.49 -54.24 14.94
N ALA A 108 -24.46 -54.01 16.25
CA ALA A 108 -25.62 -54.18 17.12
C ALA A 108 -26.82 -53.28 16.73
N ILE A 109 -26.56 -52.01 16.42
CA ILE A 109 -27.59 -51.07 15.92
C ILE A 109 -28.21 -51.61 14.62
N THR A 110 -27.39 -52.00 13.65
CA THR A 110 -27.86 -52.52 12.35
C THR A 110 -28.67 -53.81 12.53
N PHE A 111 -28.20 -54.71 13.40
CA PHE A 111 -28.91 -55.93 13.75
C PHE A 111 -30.27 -55.62 14.39
N LEU A 112 -30.33 -54.75 15.40
CA LEU A 112 -31.56 -54.38 16.10
C LEU A 112 -32.55 -53.64 15.18
N GLU A 113 -32.07 -52.84 14.23
CA GLU A 113 -32.90 -52.18 13.21
C GLU A 113 -33.57 -53.19 12.28
N GLY A 114 -32.87 -54.29 11.91
CA GLY A 114 -33.42 -55.37 11.10
C GLY A 114 -34.39 -56.30 11.87
N HIS A 115 -34.30 -56.33 13.21
CA HIS A 115 -35.04 -57.26 14.07
C HIS A 115 -35.95 -56.55 15.08
N ARG A 116 -36.64 -55.50 14.67
CA ARG A 116 -37.58 -54.71 15.53
C ARG A 116 -38.76 -55.51 16.07
N SER A 117 -39.05 -56.66 15.47
CA SER A 117 -40.12 -57.54 15.92
C SER A 117 -39.78 -58.36 17.19
N TYR A 118 -38.51 -58.39 17.61
CA TYR A 118 -38.11 -59.11 18.82
C TYR A 118 -38.51 -58.31 20.06
N GLU A 119 -38.98 -59.00 21.10
CA GLU A 119 -39.36 -58.38 22.35
C GLU A 119 -38.16 -57.66 23.00
N GLY A 120 -38.32 -56.39 23.34
CA GLY A 120 -37.25 -55.54 23.92
C GLY A 120 -36.27 -54.94 22.90
N SER A 121 -36.35 -55.28 21.61
CA SER A 121 -35.42 -54.75 20.59
C SER A 121 -35.48 -53.24 20.44
N VAL A 122 -36.66 -52.63 20.52
CA VAL A 122 -36.83 -51.18 20.39
C VAL A 122 -36.13 -50.44 21.53
N LYS A 123 -36.26 -50.92 22.77
CA LYS A 123 -35.57 -50.33 23.91
C LYS A 123 -34.07 -50.45 23.85
N ALA A 124 -33.55 -51.61 23.43
CA ALA A 124 -32.12 -51.86 23.21
C ALA A 124 -31.56 -50.98 22.09
N LEU A 125 -32.30 -50.78 21.01
CA LEU A 125 -31.97 -49.89 19.90
C LEU A 125 -31.89 -48.43 20.34
N ASP A 126 -32.87 -47.94 21.12
CA ASP A 126 -32.85 -46.57 21.61
C ASP A 126 -31.64 -46.31 22.53
N GLN A 127 -31.32 -47.24 23.42
CA GLN A 127 -30.12 -47.17 24.27
C GLN A 127 -28.82 -47.19 23.44
N ALA A 128 -28.74 -48.02 22.41
CA ALA A 128 -27.56 -48.08 21.54
C ALA A 128 -27.39 -46.78 20.73
N LYS A 129 -28.48 -46.22 20.23
CA LYS A 129 -28.46 -44.92 19.51
C LYS A 129 -28.10 -43.76 20.43
N GLU A 130 -28.59 -43.75 21.66
CA GLU A 130 -28.23 -42.74 22.66
C GLU A 130 -26.74 -42.83 23.00
N LEU A 131 -26.21 -44.00 23.22
CA LEU A 131 -24.78 -44.23 23.42
C LEU A 131 -23.96 -43.73 22.22
N LEU A 132 -24.37 -44.02 21.00
CA LEU A 132 -23.70 -43.56 19.79
C LEU A 132 -23.62 -42.01 19.73
N VAL A 133 -24.71 -41.33 20.10
CA VAL A 133 -24.72 -39.85 20.14
C VAL A 133 -23.73 -39.31 21.21
N GLN A 134 -23.68 -39.98 22.39
CA GLN A 134 -22.73 -39.59 23.44
C GLN A 134 -21.27 -39.83 22.98
N VAL A 135 -21.00 -40.95 22.33
CA VAL A 135 -19.68 -41.26 21.76
C VAL A 135 -19.28 -40.28 20.69
N ARG A 136 -20.18 -39.92 19.77
CA ARG A 136 -19.91 -38.87 18.76
C ARG A 136 -19.50 -37.56 19.38
N ARG A 137 -20.29 -37.09 20.36
CA ARG A 137 -19.95 -35.81 21.08
C ARG A 137 -18.58 -35.85 21.72
N LYS A 138 -18.25 -36.99 22.34
CA LYS A 138 -16.95 -37.14 23.02
C LYS A 138 -15.80 -37.24 22.02
N CYS A 139 -15.92 -38.07 20.97
CA CYS A 139 -14.91 -38.14 19.92
C CYS A 139 -14.69 -36.78 19.26
N MET A 140 -15.74 -35.99 19.03
CA MET A 140 -15.62 -34.66 18.49
C MET A 140 -14.87 -33.72 19.46
N ALA A 141 -15.20 -33.76 20.74
CA ALA A 141 -14.51 -32.96 21.76
C ALA A 141 -13.04 -33.34 21.89
N ASP A 142 -12.72 -34.65 21.89
CA ASP A 142 -11.35 -35.16 21.93
C ASP A 142 -10.58 -34.78 20.66
N PHE A 143 -11.19 -34.91 19.47
CA PHE A 143 -10.62 -34.48 18.20
C PHE A 143 -10.29 -33.00 18.19
N VAL A 144 -11.24 -32.14 18.56
CA VAL A 144 -11.08 -30.69 18.70
C VAL A 144 -9.91 -30.37 19.66
N SER A 145 -9.85 -31.03 20.81
CA SER A 145 -8.79 -30.83 21.79
C SER A 145 -7.40 -31.21 21.23
N VAL A 146 -7.29 -32.31 20.50
CA VAL A 146 -6.03 -32.72 19.86
C VAL A 146 -5.65 -31.73 18.74
N VAL A 147 -6.59 -31.38 17.87
CA VAL A 147 -6.36 -30.44 16.77
C VAL A 147 -5.90 -29.06 17.27
N SER A 148 -6.40 -28.59 18.42
CA SER A 148 -5.99 -27.31 19.00
C SER A 148 -4.53 -27.28 19.48
N VAL A 149 -3.90 -28.44 19.71
CA VAL A 149 -2.54 -28.56 20.24
C VAL A 149 -1.53 -29.05 19.19
N LEU A 150 -2.02 -29.61 18.08
CA LEU A 150 -1.23 -30.34 17.07
C LEU A 150 -0.07 -29.57 16.46
N SER A 151 -0.24 -28.29 16.22
CA SER A 151 0.77 -27.49 15.56
C SER A 151 0.77 -26.10 16.19
N ARG A 152 1.91 -25.66 16.64
CA ARG A 152 2.12 -24.36 17.27
C ARG A 152 3.10 -23.55 16.44
N GLY A 153 2.80 -22.28 16.26
CA GLY A 153 3.74 -21.35 15.69
C GLY A 153 4.74 -20.90 16.77
N GLU A 154 6.00 -20.82 16.42
CA GLU A 154 7.05 -20.20 17.23
C GLU A 154 7.65 -19.05 16.42
N ARG A 155 8.07 -18.00 17.11
CA ARG A 155 8.81 -16.92 16.46
C ARG A 155 10.29 -17.18 16.64
N ASP A 156 11.04 -17.11 15.55
CA ASP A 156 12.50 -17.18 15.56
C ASP A 156 13.11 -15.88 16.15
N ASP A 157 14.42 -15.87 16.34
CA ASP A 157 15.15 -14.73 16.89
C ASP A 157 15.02 -13.47 16.04
N ASP A 158 14.73 -13.61 14.74
CA ASP A 158 14.44 -12.52 13.79
C ASP A 158 12.95 -12.13 13.81
N GLY A 159 12.15 -12.78 14.65
CA GLY A 159 10.71 -12.57 14.79
C GLY A 159 9.88 -13.11 13.63
N GLY A 160 10.44 -13.96 12.77
CA GLY A 160 9.72 -14.68 11.72
C GLY A 160 8.86 -15.81 12.34
N LEU A 161 7.72 -16.10 11.72
CA LEU A 161 6.85 -17.20 12.14
C LEU A 161 7.38 -18.52 11.56
N LYS A 162 7.58 -19.49 12.42
CA LYS A 162 7.92 -20.87 12.06
C LYS A 162 6.94 -21.81 12.72
N TRP A 163 6.36 -22.71 11.96
CA TRP A 163 5.49 -23.76 12.49
C TRP A 163 6.33 -24.96 12.95
N VAL A 164 6.08 -25.38 14.18
CA VAL A 164 6.68 -26.60 14.73
C VAL A 164 5.96 -27.79 14.12
N GLU A 165 6.73 -28.75 13.62
CA GLU A 165 6.16 -29.99 13.10
C GLU A 165 5.35 -30.69 14.19
N PRO A 166 4.13 -31.16 13.89
CA PRO A 166 3.30 -31.84 14.85
C PRO A 166 3.91 -33.18 15.27
N SER A 167 3.70 -33.55 16.53
CA SER A 167 4.10 -34.86 17.03
C SER A 167 3.43 -35.97 16.21
N LYS A 168 4.20 -36.93 15.74
CA LYS A 168 3.66 -38.11 15.01
C LYS A 168 2.59 -38.83 15.82
N HIS A 169 2.74 -38.89 17.14
CA HIS A 169 1.76 -39.47 18.04
C HIS A 169 0.42 -38.74 17.99
N ASP A 170 0.46 -37.40 18.07
CA ASP A 170 -0.78 -36.59 18.08
C ASP A 170 -1.46 -36.55 16.72
N VAL A 171 -0.69 -36.57 15.62
CA VAL A 171 -1.23 -36.73 14.25
C VAL A 171 -1.92 -38.08 14.10
N SER A 172 -1.26 -39.18 14.53
CA SER A 172 -1.87 -40.49 14.49
C SER A 172 -3.15 -40.55 15.32
N ARG A 173 -3.15 -39.94 16.48
CA ARG A 173 -4.32 -39.84 17.35
C ARG A 173 -5.47 -39.03 16.71
N ALA A 174 -5.15 -37.88 16.09
CA ALA A 174 -6.15 -37.10 15.36
C ALA A 174 -6.77 -37.90 14.18
N ALA A 175 -5.94 -38.58 13.40
CA ALA A 175 -6.38 -39.38 12.28
C ALA A 175 -7.31 -40.52 12.74
N GLN A 176 -6.99 -41.16 13.85
CA GLN A 176 -7.81 -42.26 14.40
C GLN A 176 -9.14 -41.76 14.98
N LEU A 177 -9.15 -40.60 15.66
CA LEU A 177 -10.41 -39.97 16.11
C LEU A 177 -11.28 -39.57 14.91
N LEU A 178 -10.64 -39.13 13.83
CA LEU A 178 -11.30 -38.81 12.57
C LEU A 178 -11.97 -40.07 11.97
N ASP A 179 -11.22 -41.15 11.89
CA ASP A 179 -11.76 -42.44 11.40
C ASP A 179 -12.97 -42.91 12.24
N CYS A 180 -12.89 -42.77 13.57
CA CYS A 180 -14.02 -43.03 14.46
C CYS A 180 -15.23 -42.14 14.17
N LEU A 181 -15.02 -40.84 13.94
CA LEU A 181 -16.07 -39.89 13.61
C LEU A 181 -16.74 -40.24 12.25
N VAL A 182 -15.93 -40.59 11.25
CA VAL A 182 -16.43 -41.02 9.94
C VAL A 182 -17.23 -42.30 10.06
N ILE A 183 -16.71 -43.29 10.78
CA ILE A 183 -17.40 -44.57 11.04
C ILE A 183 -18.75 -44.34 11.77
N THR A 184 -18.82 -43.42 12.69
CA THR A 184 -20.07 -43.08 13.42
C THR A 184 -21.08 -42.30 12.56
N GLY A 185 -20.73 -41.94 11.33
CA GLY A 185 -21.61 -41.22 10.40
C GLY A 185 -21.84 -39.78 10.77
N VAL A 186 -20.81 -39.08 11.24
CA VAL A 186 -20.83 -37.60 11.41
C VAL A 186 -20.88 -36.96 10.03
N ASP A 187 -21.65 -35.89 9.89
CA ASP A 187 -21.68 -35.11 8.65
C ASP A 187 -20.30 -34.50 8.37
N GLN A 188 -19.80 -34.81 7.19
CA GLN A 188 -18.47 -34.35 6.76
C GLN A 188 -18.35 -32.81 6.80
N LYS A 189 -19.41 -32.07 6.47
CA LYS A 189 -19.42 -30.61 6.49
C LYS A 189 -19.32 -30.07 7.93
N GLU A 190 -19.97 -30.71 8.88
CA GLU A 190 -19.89 -30.36 10.30
C GLU A 190 -18.47 -30.56 10.82
N LEU A 191 -17.89 -31.73 10.49
CA LEU A 191 -16.51 -32.05 10.87
C LEU A 191 -15.50 -31.05 10.32
N LEU A 192 -15.60 -30.69 9.04
CA LEU A 192 -14.71 -29.71 8.41
C LEU A 192 -14.86 -28.30 9.00
N ARG A 193 -16.09 -27.91 9.37
CA ARG A 193 -16.34 -26.62 10.03
C ARG A 193 -15.72 -26.56 11.43
N GLU A 194 -15.90 -27.61 12.24
CA GLU A 194 -15.31 -27.66 13.58
C GLU A 194 -13.77 -27.70 13.53
N TYR A 195 -13.20 -28.47 12.61
CA TYR A 195 -11.77 -28.47 12.35
C TYR A 195 -11.28 -27.06 12.02
N ALA A 196 -11.87 -26.42 11.03
CA ALA A 196 -11.48 -25.10 10.55
C ALA A 196 -11.60 -24.04 11.64
N LYS A 197 -12.67 -24.08 12.45
CA LYS A 197 -12.87 -23.16 13.57
C LYS A 197 -11.76 -23.28 14.60
N GLN A 198 -11.41 -24.49 15.00
CA GLN A 198 -10.33 -24.70 15.97
C GLN A 198 -8.97 -24.31 15.42
N ARG A 199 -8.70 -24.61 14.16
CA ARG A 199 -7.45 -24.18 13.52
C ARG A 199 -7.37 -22.65 13.38
N PHE A 200 -8.47 -22.01 13.04
CA PHE A 200 -8.55 -20.55 12.98
C PHE A 200 -8.23 -19.90 14.33
N ASP A 201 -8.78 -20.44 15.43
CA ASP A 201 -8.47 -19.92 16.78
C ASP A 201 -6.97 -20.05 17.12
N VAL A 202 -6.35 -21.18 16.75
CA VAL A 202 -4.90 -21.41 16.91
C VAL A 202 -4.08 -20.44 16.06
N ILE A 203 -4.41 -20.33 14.76
CA ILE A 203 -3.72 -19.45 13.81
C ILE A 203 -3.77 -18.00 14.30
N ARG A 204 -4.93 -17.57 14.72
CA ARG A 204 -5.19 -16.25 15.23
C ARG A 204 -4.31 -15.90 16.43
N MET A 205 -4.14 -16.80 17.38
CA MET A 205 -3.25 -16.62 18.53
C MET A 205 -1.79 -16.36 18.13
N PHE A 206 -1.32 -16.98 17.03
CA PHE A 206 0.08 -16.88 16.59
C PHE A 206 0.36 -15.74 15.63
N LEU A 207 -0.63 -15.30 14.87
CA LEU A 207 -0.49 -14.13 14.00
C LEU A 207 -0.44 -12.81 14.77
N GLY A 208 -0.66 -12.82 16.08
CA GLY A 208 -0.35 -11.69 16.97
C GLY A 208 -1.52 -10.82 17.33
N GLU A 209 -2.65 -11.42 17.58
CA GLU A 209 -3.85 -10.66 17.94
C GLU A 209 -3.98 -10.23 19.37
N ASP A 210 -4.66 -9.09 19.50
CA ASP A 210 -5.26 -8.63 20.75
C ASP A 210 -6.33 -9.65 21.22
N PRO A 211 -6.29 -10.10 22.49
CA PRO A 211 -7.29 -11.01 23.05
C PRO A 211 -8.73 -10.50 22.97
N SER A 212 -8.94 -9.23 22.65
CA SER A 212 -10.27 -8.61 22.51
C SER A 212 -11.03 -8.99 21.22
N GLY A 213 -10.38 -9.67 20.29
CA GLY A 213 -11.09 -10.61 19.42
C GLY A 213 -11.69 -10.14 18.12
N SER A 214 -11.26 -9.05 17.49
CA SER A 214 -11.92 -8.64 16.24
C SER A 214 -11.02 -8.45 15.02
N SER A 215 -9.71 -8.50 15.15
CA SER A 215 -8.76 -8.15 14.08
C SER A 215 -7.59 -9.12 14.01
N MET A 216 -7.12 -9.48 12.83
CA MET A 216 -5.87 -10.22 12.58
C MET A 216 -4.62 -9.33 12.73
N GLY A 217 -4.76 -8.14 13.34
CA GLY A 217 -3.67 -7.18 13.51
C GLY A 217 -3.20 -6.52 12.20
N PHE A 218 -3.94 -6.69 11.11
CA PHE A 218 -3.61 -6.08 9.83
C PHE A 218 -4.15 -4.65 9.77
N ASP A 219 -3.27 -3.69 10.00
CA ASP A 219 -3.59 -2.27 9.89
C ASP A 219 -2.79 -1.64 8.75
N LEU A 220 -3.47 -1.12 7.74
CA LEU A 220 -2.86 -0.40 6.61
C LEU A 220 -2.07 0.84 7.05
N THR A 221 -2.22 1.31 8.29
CA THR A 221 -1.40 2.39 8.84
C THR A 221 0.02 1.93 9.24
N THR A 222 0.24 0.62 9.42
CA THR A 222 1.57 0.07 9.76
C THR A 222 2.56 0.25 8.61
N PRO A 223 3.89 0.22 8.86
CA PRO A 223 4.90 0.27 7.79
C PRO A 223 4.73 -0.88 6.78
N VAL A 224 5.00 -0.61 5.51
CA VAL A 224 4.88 -1.62 4.42
C VAL A 224 5.74 -2.85 4.70
N THR A 225 6.90 -2.68 5.33
CA THR A 225 7.78 -3.78 5.74
C THR A 225 7.13 -4.71 6.77
N ALA A 226 6.37 -4.17 7.72
CA ALA A 226 5.64 -4.96 8.69
C ALA A 226 4.45 -5.70 8.04
N LEU A 227 3.78 -5.06 7.07
CA LEU A 227 2.74 -5.71 6.27
C LEU A 227 3.30 -6.84 5.41
N ALA A 228 4.47 -6.63 4.80
CA ALA A 228 5.17 -7.68 4.05
C ALA A 228 5.53 -8.88 4.93
N LYS A 229 5.95 -8.62 6.18
CA LYS A 229 6.20 -9.67 7.16
C LYS A 229 4.91 -10.41 7.54
N CYS A 230 3.84 -9.67 7.82
CA CYS A 230 2.53 -10.27 8.12
C CYS A 230 2.04 -11.17 6.97
N LEU A 231 2.16 -10.74 5.72
CA LEU A 231 1.82 -11.55 4.55
C LEU A 231 2.67 -12.81 4.45
N LYS A 232 3.96 -12.71 4.73
CA LYS A 232 4.85 -13.87 4.77
C LYS A 232 4.44 -14.84 5.88
N ASP A 233 4.07 -14.34 7.06
CA ASP A 233 3.58 -15.15 8.16
C ASP A 233 2.27 -15.87 7.77
N ILE A 234 1.37 -15.22 7.03
CA ILE A 234 0.15 -15.82 6.48
C ILE A 234 0.48 -16.91 5.45
N GLU A 235 1.41 -16.67 4.53
CA GLU A 235 1.87 -17.66 3.55
C GLU A 235 2.41 -18.93 4.24
N VAL A 236 3.31 -18.74 5.21
CA VAL A 236 3.88 -19.85 5.99
C VAL A 236 2.79 -20.61 6.75
N THR A 237 1.81 -19.89 7.28
CA THR A 237 0.68 -20.48 7.99
C THR A 237 -0.21 -21.32 7.06
N ILE A 238 -0.56 -20.78 5.90
CA ILE A 238 -1.39 -21.48 4.90
C ILE A 238 -0.69 -22.76 4.42
N GLU A 239 0.61 -22.69 4.16
CA GLU A 239 1.36 -23.88 3.75
C GLU A 239 1.45 -24.92 4.86
N ALA A 240 1.66 -24.49 6.12
CA ALA A 240 1.64 -25.39 7.27
C ALA A 240 0.27 -26.05 7.48
N GLU A 241 -0.83 -25.33 7.32
CA GLU A 241 -2.18 -25.86 7.41
C GLU A 241 -2.49 -26.88 6.32
N LYS A 242 -1.98 -26.65 5.11
CA LYS A 242 -2.11 -27.61 4.01
C LYS A 242 -1.42 -28.92 4.31
N VAL A 243 -0.19 -28.85 4.80
CA VAL A 243 0.57 -30.04 5.23
C VAL A 243 -0.13 -30.74 6.39
N LEU A 244 -0.59 -30.00 7.38
CA LEU A 244 -1.28 -30.56 8.54
C LEU A 244 -2.58 -31.27 8.15
N ALA A 245 -3.40 -30.67 7.30
CA ALA A 245 -4.62 -31.29 6.82
C ALA A 245 -4.32 -32.59 6.05
N ALA A 246 -3.28 -32.58 5.22
CA ALA A 246 -2.86 -33.78 4.48
C ALA A 246 -2.33 -34.92 5.40
N LEU A 247 -1.77 -34.57 6.56
CA LEU A 247 -1.29 -35.53 7.56
C LEU A 247 -2.43 -36.14 8.37
N ILE A 248 -3.49 -35.37 8.65
CA ILE A 248 -4.61 -35.82 9.49
C ILE A 248 -5.65 -36.60 8.67
N PHE A 249 -6.00 -36.08 7.49
CA PHE A 249 -7.05 -36.64 6.65
C PHE A 249 -6.48 -37.61 5.62
N SER A 250 -6.77 -38.90 5.77
CA SER A 250 -6.30 -39.96 4.87
C SER A 250 -6.91 -39.83 3.46
N ASN A 251 -8.06 -39.17 3.34
CA ASN A 251 -8.73 -38.89 2.08
C ASN A 251 -8.34 -37.52 1.57
N GLU A 252 -7.78 -37.46 0.36
CA GLU A 252 -7.33 -36.22 -0.28
C GLU A 252 -8.44 -35.16 -0.44
N GLU A 253 -9.65 -35.60 -0.73
CA GLU A 253 -10.81 -34.69 -0.87
C GLU A 253 -11.18 -34.04 0.47
N LEU A 254 -11.18 -34.82 1.54
CA LEU A 254 -11.41 -34.31 2.91
C LEU A 254 -10.25 -33.43 3.38
N ALA A 255 -9.01 -33.80 3.12
CA ALA A 255 -7.82 -32.99 3.44
C ALA A 255 -7.89 -31.63 2.76
N ASN A 256 -8.17 -31.63 1.46
CA ASN A 256 -8.35 -30.40 0.69
C ASN A 256 -9.56 -29.59 1.20
N GLY A 257 -10.65 -30.24 1.59
CA GLY A 257 -11.80 -29.59 2.19
C GLY A 257 -11.45 -28.91 3.52
N ALA A 258 -10.80 -29.62 4.43
CA ALA A 258 -10.36 -29.13 5.73
C ALA A 258 -9.44 -27.90 5.59
N PHE A 259 -8.45 -28.02 4.73
CA PHE A 259 -7.54 -26.94 4.39
C PHE A 259 -8.28 -25.69 3.86
N ARG A 260 -9.20 -25.88 2.92
CA ARG A 260 -9.96 -24.76 2.32
C ARG A 260 -10.82 -24.04 3.34
N TYR A 261 -11.53 -24.77 4.21
CA TYR A 261 -12.34 -24.15 5.26
C TYR A 261 -11.47 -23.34 6.24
N SER A 262 -10.28 -23.83 6.61
CA SER A 262 -9.34 -23.12 7.48
C SER A 262 -8.77 -21.87 6.79
N ALA A 263 -8.29 -22.00 5.56
CA ALA A 263 -7.75 -20.89 4.78
C ALA A 263 -8.81 -19.82 4.49
N HIS A 264 -10.05 -20.23 4.22
CA HIS A 264 -11.16 -19.30 4.02
C HIS A 264 -11.41 -18.41 5.25
N GLN A 265 -11.45 -18.98 6.45
CA GLN A 265 -11.66 -18.21 7.67
C GLN A 265 -10.55 -17.20 7.92
N VAL A 266 -9.29 -17.57 7.69
CA VAL A 266 -8.14 -16.67 7.79
C VAL A 266 -8.28 -15.50 6.82
N LEU A 267 -8.57 -15.77 5.56
CA LEU A 267 -8.66 -14.74 4.52
C LEU A 267 -9.89 -13.84 4.68
N GLU A 268 -11.01 -14.36 5.14
CA GLU A 268 -12.21 -13.56 5.45
C GLU A 268 -11.96 -12.61 6.65
N SER A 269 -11.27 -13.08 7.69
CA SER A 269 -10.89 -12.22 8.80
C SER A 269 -9.94 -11.11 8.33
N TRP A 270 -8.96 -11.46 7.54
CA TRP A 270 -8.00 -10.52 6.96
C TRP A 270 -8.66 -9.49 6.04
N LYS A 271 -9.62 -9.92 5.21
CA LYS A 271 -10.45 -9.01 4.41
C LYS A 271 -11.15 -7.96 5.27
N LYS A 272 -11.78 -8.38 6.37
CA LYS A 272 -12.45 -7.45 7.29
C LYS A 272 -11.49 -6.40 7.85
N ASP A 273 -10.27 -6.77 8.18
CA ASP A 273 -9.26 -5.85 8.69
C ASP A 273 -8.84 -4.82 7.62
N ILE A 274 -8.66 -5.25 6.38
CA ILE A 274 -8.37 -4.35 5.27
C ILE A 274 -9.53 -3.38 5.05
N ASP A 275 -10.76 -3.89 4.99
CA ASP A 275 -11.96 -3.07 4.78
C ASP A 275 -12.11 -2.03 5.91
N LEU A 276 -11.91 -2.43 7.16
CA LEU A 276 -11.92 -1.51 8.31
C LEU A 276 -10.83 -0.46 8.21
N SER A 277 -9.61 -0.85 7.78
CA SER A 277 -8.48 0.07 7.62
C SER A 277 -8.69 1.05 6.46
N LEU A 278 -9.27 0.61 5.35
CA LEU A 278 -9.58 1.47 4.19
C LEU A 278 -10.62 2.53 4.51
N HIS A 279 -11.61 2.17 5.34
CA HIS A 279 -12.69 3.08 5.76
C HIS A 279 -12.34 3.87 7.04
N SER A 280 -11.16 3.66 7.60
CA SER A 280 -10.70 4.40 8.78
C SER A 280 -10.52 5.89 8.46
N PRO A 281 -10.87 6.81 9.39
CA PRO A 281 -10.64 8.25 9.23
C PRO A 281 -9.16 8.64 9.20
N LYS A 282 -8.25 7.72 9.51
CA LYS A 282 -6.81 7.95 9.37
C LYS A 282 -6.47 8.18 7.89
N GLN A 283 -5.80 9.29 7.62
CA GLN A 283 -5.37 9.59 6.25
C GLN A 283 -4.28 8.60 5.81
N LEU A 284 -4.66 7.69 4.93
CA LEU A 284 -3.73 6.79 4.26
C LEU A 284 -3.04 7.53 3.11
N ASP A 285 -1.70 7.47 3.07
CA ASP A 285 -0.90 8.03 1.97
C ASP A 285 -1.13 7.22 0.67
N ALA A 286 -1.39 7.92 -0.43
CA ALA A 286 -1.63 7.31 -1.73
C ALA A 286 -0.45 6.44 -2.22
N VAL A 287 0.79 6.88 -1.95
CA VAL A 287 2.00 6.13 -2.30
C VAL A 287 2.10 4.84 -1.51
N LYS A 288 1.75 4.89 -0.21
CA LYS A 288 1.73 3.72 0.65
C LYS A 288 0.69 2.70 0.18
N LEU A 289 -0.51 3.16 -0.19
CA LEU A 289 -1.54 2.29 -0.76
C LEU A 289 -1.10 1.64 -2.07
N LEU A 290 -0.37 2.38 -2.91
CA LEU A 290 0.21 1.84 -4.15
C LEU A 290 1.19 0.70 -3.87
N LEU A 291 2.08 0.88 -2.89
CA LEU A 291 3.03 -0.16 -2.48
C LEU A 291 2.33 -1.38 -1.87
N ILE A 292 1.28 -1.15 -1.08
CA ILE A 292 0.48 -2.23 -0.50
C ILE A 292 -0.26 -2.99 -1.59
N HIS A 293 -0.85 -2.29 -2.56
CA HIS A 293 -1.50 -2.91 -3.71
C HIS A 293 -0.54 -3.80 -4.50
N ASP A 294 0.66 -3.31 -4.79
CA ASP A 294 1.69 -4.07 -5.50
C ASP A 294 2.15 -5.30 -4.71
N LEU A 295 2.39 -5.11 -3.41
CA LEU A 295 2.76 -6.18 -2.49
C LEU A 295 1.68 -7.28 -2.45
N LEU A 296 0.41 -6.89 -2.34
CA LEU A 296 -0.71 -7.83 -2.32
C LEU A 296 -0.84 -8.55 -3.67
N LEU A 297 -0.76 -7.82 -4.78
CA LEU A 297 -0.85 -8.40 -6.10
C LEU A 297 0.24 -9.45 -6.34
N ALA A 298 1.47 -9.16 -5.89
CA ALA A 298 2.60 -10.08 -6.05
C ALA A 298 2.50 -11.34 -5.17
N ARG A 299 1.79 -11.26 -4.02
CA ARG A 299 1.72 -12.35 -3.03
C ARG A 299 0.43 -13.14 -3.11
N MET A 300 -0.65 -12.52 -3.55
CA MET A 300 -1.96 -13.18 -3.55
C MET A 300 -2.15 -14.15 -4.71
N GLU A 301 -1.54 -13.91 -5.87
CA GLU A 301 -1.59 -14.84 -7.00
C GLU A 301 -0.96 -16.21 -6.67
N PRO A 302 0.23 -16.29 -6.03
CA PRO A 302 0.77 -17.54 -5.49
C PRO A 302 -0.11 -18.18 -4.42
N LEU A 303 -0.72 -17.39 -3.53
CA LEU A 303 -1.62 -17.90 -2.49
C LEU A 303 -2.89 -18.49 -3.09
N GLU A 304 -3.50 -17.84 -4.07
CA GLU A 304 -4.63 -18.40 -4.82
C GLU A 304 -4.25 -19.72 -5.49
N ALA A 305 -3.09 -19.77 -6.17
CA ALA A 305 -2.62 -20.98 -6.83
C ALA A 305 -2.36 -22.15 -5.85
N ALA A 306 -1.86 -21.83 -4.63
CA ALA A 306 -1.63 -22.83 -3.59
C ALA A 306 -2.94 -23.40 -3.01
N VAL A 307 -3.99 -22.60 -2.99
CA VAL A 307 -5.32 -22.96 -2.46
C VAL A 307 -6.20 -23.65 -3.52
N LEU A 308 -5.94 -23.41 -4.81
CA LEU A 308 -6.68 -23.96 -5.95
C LEU A 308 -6.01 -25.22 -6.52
N PRO A 309 -6.49 -26.44 -6.28
CA PRO A 309 -6.01 -27.58 -7.05
C PRO A 309 -6.55 -27.53 -8.49
N PRO A 310 -5.69 -27.85 -9.48
CA PRO A 310 -6.02 -27.73 -10.91
C PRO A 310 -7.18 -28.63 -11.41
N LEU A 311 -7.60 -29.60 -10.64
CA LEU A 311 -8.58 -30.63 -11.06
C LEU A 311 -10.05 -30.24 -10.84
N LEU A 312 -10.38 -29.23 -10.07
CA LEU A 312 -11.76 -28.90 -9.71
C LEU A 312 -12.46 -27.88 -10.61
N LEU A 313 -11.80 -27.43 -11.65
CA LEU A 313 -12.42 -26.55 -12.66
C LEU A 313 -13.39 -27.32 -13.59
N ARG A 314 -13.32 -28.65 -13.66
CA ARG A 314 -14.14 -29.48 -14.57
C ARG A 314 -15.42 -29.98 -13.95
N ASP A 315 -15.49 -30.20 -12.62
CA ASP A 315 -16.67 -30.80 -11.95
C ASP A 315 -17.67 -29.77 -11.42
N ARG A 316 -17.54 -28.52 -11.80
CA ARG A 316 -18.28 -27.38 -11.23
C ARG A 316 -19.76 -27.33 -11.57
N GLU A 317 -20.16 -27.93 -12.67
CA GLU A 317 -21.54 -27.81 -13.18
C GLU A 317 -22.50 -28.90 -12.71
N GLU A 318 -22.00 -30.01 -12.18
CA GLU A 318 -22.86 -31.20 -11.95
C GLU A 318 -23.37 -31.39 -10.50
N ARG A 319 -22.85 -30.69 -9.47
CA ARG A 319 -23.17 -31.07 -8.07
C ARG A 319 -23.93 -30.07 -7.21
N GLY A 320 -24.40 -28.91 -7.67
CA GLY A 320 -25.33 -28.06 -6.93
C GLY A 320 -24.91 -27.70 -5.49
N LEU A 321 -23.63 -27.84 -5.14
CA LEU A 321 -23.07 -27.45 -3.86
C LEU A 321 -22.82 -25.94 -3.89
N GLU A 322 -23.45 -25.23 -2.97
CA GLU A 322 -23.02 -23.87 -2.61
C GLU A 322 -21.55 -23.93 -2.17
N ASP A 323 -20.70 -23.67 -3.14
CA ASP A 323 -19.27 -23.83 -3.03
C ASP A 323 -18.69 -22.73 -2.16
N PRO A 324 -17.86 -23.01 -1.15
CA PRO A 324 -17.14 -22.00 -0.38
C PRO A 324 -16.07 -21.25 -1.20
N TRP A 325 -16.20 -21.22 -2.51
CA TRP A 325 -15.36 -20.56 -3.52
C TRP A 325 -15.48 -19.04 -3.55
N VAL A 326 -15.76 -18.48 -2.40
CA VAL A 326 -15.68 -17.05 -2.20
C VAL A 326 -14.23 -16.60 -2.06
N LEU A 327 -13.26 -17.54 -1.93
CA LEU A 327 -11.86 -17.20 -1.66
C LEU A 327 -11.22 -16.41 -2.80
N SER A 328 -11.30 -16.91 -4.03
CA SER A 328 -10.82 -16.19 -5.21
C SER A 328 -11.57 -14.87 -5.43
N LYS A 329 -12.88 -14.85 -5.17
CA LYS A 329 -13.69 -13.63 -5.24
C LYS A 329 -13.39 -12.69 -4.09
N ALA A 330 -13.16 -13.18 -2.87
CA ALA A 330 -12.83 -12.36 -1.71
C ALA A 330 -11.48 -11.66 -1.89
N VAL A 331 -10.48 -12.40 -2.32
CA VAL A 331 -9.12 -11.89 -2.57
C VAL A 331 -9.11 -10.94 -3.77
N SER A 332 -9.72 -11.33 -4.87
CA SER A 332 -9.90 -10.46 -6.04
C SER A 332 -10.68 -9.20 -5.69
N GLY A 333 -11.69 -9.30 -4.81
CA GLY A 333 -12.42 -8.17 -4.25
C GLY A 333 -11.51 -7.21 -3.48
N ILE A 334 -10.70 -7.71 -2.54
CA ILE A 334 -9.75 -6.90 -1.76
C ILE A 334 -8.82 -6.11 -2.68
N ILE A 335 -8.21 -6.78 -3.66
CA ILE A 335 -7.27 -6.12 -4.60
C ILE A 335 -8.01 -5.07 -5.42
N THR A 336 -9.25 -5.36 -5.84
CA THR A 336 -10.06 -4.42 -6.63
C THR A 336 -10.45 -3.20 -5.82
N ASP A 337 -10.91 -3.36 -4.58
CA ASP A 337 -11.30 -2.26 -3.69
C ASP A 337 -10.10 -1.40 -3.30
N LEU A 338 -8.96 -2.05 -3.02
CA LEU A 338 -7.70 -1.35 -2.76
C LEU A 338 -7.22 -0.58 -4.00
N ALA A 339 -7.31 -1.17 -5.18
CA ALA A 339 -6.96 -0.52 -6.44
C ALA A 339 -7.84 0.71 -6.69
N ALA A 340 -9.16 0.58 -6.48
CA ALA A 340 -10.11 1.68 -6.64
C ALA A 340 -9.80 2.81 -5.64
N THR A 341 -9.59 2.49 -4.37
CA THR A 341 -9.24 3.46 -3.33
C THR A 341 -7.90 4.14 -3.61
N THR A 342 -6.90 3.38 -4.05
CA THR A 342 -5.58 3.91 -4.42
C THR A 342 -5.69 4.88 -5.59
N LYS A 343 -6.41 4.50 -6.65
CA LYS A 343 -6.68 5.37 -7.80
C LYS A 343 -7.41 6.65 -7.37
N GLN A 344 -8.47 6.52 -6.59
CA GLN A 344 -9.21 7.66 -6.09
C GLN A 344 -8.29 8.62 -5.34
N LYS A 345 -7.43 8.13 -4.45
CA LYS A 345 -6.49 8.97 -3.69
C LYS A 345 -5.40 9.58 -4.55
N LEU A 346 -4.88 8.86 -5.56
CA LEU A 346 -3.92 9.41 -6.51
C LEU A 346 -4.56 10.53 -7.35
N PHE A 347 -5.79 10.34 -7.82
CA PHE A 347 -6.47 11.32 -8.67
C PHE A 347 -7.11 12.49 -7.90
N THR A 348 -7.39 12.32 -6.61
CA THR A 348 -7.83 13.40 -5.72
C THR A 348 -6.66 14.24 -5.19
N PHE A 349 -5.41 13.80 -5.41
CA PHE A 349 -4.27 14.65 -5.12
C PHE A 349 -4.32 15.91 -6.00
N HIS A 350 -4.52 17.04 -5.36
CA HIS A 350 -4.48 18.35 -6.01
C HIS A 350 -3.49 19.24 -5.25
N PRO A 351 -2.51 19.83 -5.93
CA PRO A 351 -1.52 20.67 -5.28
C PRO A 351 -2.12 21.75 -4.37
N GLY A 352 -3.24 22.34 -4.78
CA GLY A 352 -3.94 23.36 -4.00
C GLY A 352 -4.63 22.85 -2.72
N LEU A 353 -4.88 21.54 -2.58
CA LEU A 353 -5.50 20.95 -1.39
C LEU A 353 -4.49 20.56 -0.30
N VAL A 354 -3.20 20.47 -0.65
CA VAL A 354 -2.12 20.18 0.31
C VAL A 354 -1.96 21.30 1.33
N GLU A 355 -2.53 22.46 1.06
CA GLU A 355 -2.47 23.65 1.92
C GLU A 355 -3.38 23.65 3.14
N ALA A 356 -4.23 22.66 3.30
CA ALA A 356 -5.15 22.62 4.45
C ALA A 356 -4.46 22.59 5.82
N SER A 357 -3.11 22.48 5.84
CA SER A 357 -2.34 22.30 7.07
C SER A 357 -1.48 23.51 7.53
N GLY A 358 -1.61 24.71 6.96
CA GLY A 358 -1.04 25.81 7.73
C GLY A 358 -0.61 27.10 7.03
N ASP A 359 0.00 27.11 5.87
CA ASP A 359 0.53 28.37 5.33
C ASP A 359 -0.11 28.74 3.98
N ARG A 360 -1.18 29.56 4.08
CA ARG A 360 -1.97 30.02 2.91
C ARG A 360 -1.41 31.28 2.26
N THR A 361 -0.42 31.92 2.87
CA THR A 361 0.03 33.23 2.43
C THR A 361 1.17 33.16 1.44
N VAL A 362 0.99 33.75 0.28
CA VAL A 362 2.07 33.99 -0.67
C VAL A 362 3.02 35.00 -0.06
N THR A 363 4.29 34.64 0.06
CA THR A 363 5.31 35.52 0.61
C THR A 363 5.48 36.77 -0.26
N ARG A 364 5.70 37.94 0.39
CA ARG A 364 5.83 39.24 -0.30
C ARG A 364 7.22 39.45 -0.91
N ASP A 365 8.08 38.46 -0.84
CA ASP A 365 9.46 38.48 -1.35
C ASP A 365 9.62 37.72 -2.68
N GLY A 366 8.56 37.04 -3.17
CA GLY A 366 8.58 36.28 -4.40
C GLY A 366 9.26 34.91 -4.32
N ASN A 367 9.54 34.39 -3.12
CA ASN A 367 10.24 33.13 -2.91
C ASN A 367 9.43 31.94 -3.42
N VAL A 368 10.11 30.77 -3.50
CA VAL A 368 9.49 29.50 -3.88
C VAL A 368 8.44 29.10 -2.83
N HIS A 369 7.25 28.77 -3.33
CA HIS A 369 6.14 28.34 -2.47
C HIS A 369 6.25 26.87 -2.10
N PRO A 370 5.94 26.47 -0.85
CA PRO A 370 5.99 25.06 -0.40
C PRO A 370 5.22 24.07 -1.27
N ILE A 371 4.16 24.53 -1.94
CA ILE A 371 3.37 23.69 -2.85
C ILE A 371 4.22 23.06 -3.96
N SER A 372 5.23 23.79 -4.47
CA SER A 372 6.15 23.28 -5.51
C SER A 372 6.97 22.11 -4.99
N SER A 373 7.56 22.24 -3.79
CA SER A 373 8.36 21.17 -3.20
C SER A 373 7.51 19.97 -2.76
N HIS A 374 6.33 20.19 -2.21
CA HIS A 374 5.41 19.12 -1.80
C HIS A 374 4.93 18.32 -2.98
N THR A 375 4.52 18.99 -4.08
CA THR A 375 4.06 18.31 -5.29
C THR A 375 5.17 17.51 -5.95
N LEU A 376 6.37 18.06 -6.06
CA LEU A 376 7.50 17.34 -6.64
C LEU A 376 7.95 16.16 -5.77
N ASN A 377 7.92 16.29 -4.45
CA ASN A 377 8.18 15.17 -3.54
C ASN A 377 7.12 14.07 -3.65
N PHE A 378 5.85 14.44 -3.82
CA PHE A 378 4.79 13.48 -4.09
C PHE A 378 5.03 12.76 -5.42
N LEU A 379 5.26 13.50 -6.50
CA LEU A 379 5.57 12.92 -7.81
C LEU A 379 6.79 12.01 -7.78
N ARG A 380 7.87 12.42 -7.08
CA ARG A 380 9.05 11.59 -6.90
C ARG A 380 8.68 10.24 -6.29
N LYS A 381 8.00 10.26 -5.15
CA LYS A 381 7.59 9.03 -4.45
C LYS A 381 6.72 8.12 -5.32
N VAL A 382 5.84 8.71 -6.15
CA VAL A 382 4.99 7.95 -7.08
C VAL A 382 5.81 7.40 -8.26
N CYS A 383 6.71 8.21 -8.83
CA CYS A 383 7.56 7.81 -9.96
C CYS A 383 8.62 6.78 -9.56
N ASP A 384 9.11 6.83 -8.31
CA ASP A 384 9.97 5.77 -7.75
C ASP A 384 9.25 4.39 -7.75
N GLN A 385 7.93 4.41 -7.88
CA GLN A 385 7.06 3.23 -7.99
C GLN A 385 6.40 3.11 -9.38
N ALA A 386 7.14 3.41 -10.44
CA ALA A 386 6.63 3.45 -11.81
C ALA A 386 6.02 2.12 -12.27
N LYS A 387 6.63 0.97 -11.91
CA LYS A 387 6.11 -0.37 -12.24
C LYS A 387 4.77 -0.66 -11.55
N PRO A 388 4.64 -0.53 -10.21
CA PRO A 388 3.36 -0.61 -9.51
C PRO A 388 2.30 0.33 -10.07
N LEU A 389 2.68 1.57 -10.36
CA LEU A 389 1.77 2.56 -10.94
C LEU A 389 1.24 2.12 -12.31
N LYS A 390 2.12 1.60 -13.18
CA LYS A 390 1.74 1.10 -14.50
C LYS A 390 0.76 -0.07 -14.40
N VAL A 391 1.00 -1.01 -13.51
CA VAL A 391 0.11 -2.15 -13.25
C VAL A 391 -1.24 -1.67 -12.72
N LEU A 392 -1.24 -0.76 -11.76
CA LEU A 392 -2.47 -0.19 -11.20
C LEU A 392 -3.31 0.52 -12.28
N LEU A 393 -2.69 1.35 -13.11
CA LEU A 393 -3.38 2.14 -14.12
C LEU A 393 -3.83 1.31 -15.34
N ALA A 394 -3.15 0.22 -15.68
CA ALA A 394 -3.51 -0.67 -16.79
C ALA A 394 -4.87 -1.36 -16.58
N LYS A 395 -5.31 -1.56 -15.34
CA LYS A 395 -6.58 -2.20 -15.03
C LYS A 395 -7.71 -1.15 -14.92
N GLY A 396 -8.51 -0.97 -15.99
CA GLY A 396 -9.78 -0.21 -15.93
C GLY A 396 -9.64 1.31 -15.82
N SER A 397 -8.58 1.90 -16.33
CA SER A 397 -8.46 3.35 -16.54
C SER A 397 -7.78 3.61 -17.88
N ASP A 398 -8.28 4.63 -18.61
CA ASP A 398 -7.65 5.11 -19.86
C ASP A 398 -6.41 5.99 -19.58
N MET A 399 -5.96 6.07 -18.33
CA MET A 399 -4.87 6.95 -17.92
C MET A 399 -3.56 6.17 -17.84
N SER A 400 -2.55 6.63 -18.58
CA SER A 400 -1.17 6.12 -18.47
C SER A 400 -0.41 6.85 -17.34
N PRO A 401 0.74 6.30 -16.85
CA PRO A 401 1.62 7.01 -15.93
C PRO A 401 2.07 8.38 -16.46
N ILE A 402 2.29 8.49 -17.77
CA ILE A 402 2.63 9.74 -18.47
C ILE A 402 1.51 10.76 -18.30
N ALA A 403 0.27 10.37 -18.62
CA ALA A 403 -0.89 11.25 -18.51
C ALA A 403 -1.16 11.67 -17.04
N PHE A 404 -0.89 10.79 -16.07
CA PHE A 404 -0.98 11.12 -14.66
C PHE A 404 0.01 12.22 -14.26
N VAL A 405 1.29 12.06 -14.61
CA VAL A 405 2.34 13.06 -14.30
C VAL A 405 2.03 14.39 -14.97
N ASP A 406 1.63 14.37 -16.25
CA ASP A 406 1.22 15.59 -16.99
C ASP A 406 0.06 16.31 -16.28
N THR A 407 -0.93 15.56 -15.81
CA THR A 407 -2.08 16.13 -15.09
C THR A 407 -1.64 16.82 -13.80
N VAL A 408 -0.82 16.17 -12.98
CA VAL A 408 -0.35 16.73 -11.71
C VAL A 408 0.53 17.97 -11.93
N ILE A 409 1.42 17.95 -12.92
CA ILE A 409 2.25 19.13 -13.26
C ILE A 409 1.37 20.28 -13.80
N THR A 410 0.37 19.98 -14.61
CA THR A 410 -0.57 21.00 -15.11
C THR A 410 -1.34 21.65 -13.96
N GLN A 411 -1.85 20.85 -13.02
CA GLN A 411 -2.51 21.33 -11.81
C GLN A 411 -1.58 22.17 -10.93
N LEU A 412 -0.29 21.80 -10.83
CA LEU A 412 0.70 22.59 -10.11
C LEU A 412 0.90 23.96 -10.76
N ILE A 413 1.01 24.02 -12.09
CA ILE A 413 1.15 25.26 -12.83
C ILE A 413 -0.09 26.16 -12.61
N GLU A 414 -1.28 25.60 -12.69
CA GLU A 414 -2.54 26.32 -12.46
C GLU A 414 -2.62 26.84 -11.02
N ALA A 415 -2.26 26.03 -10.02
CA ALA A 415 -2.24 26.43 -8.62
C ALA A 415 -1.25 27.54 -8.36
N LEU A 416 -0.03 27.48 -8.92
CA LEU A 416 0.97 28.54 -8.82
C LEU A 416 0.52 29.84 -9.49
N THR A 417 -0.12 29.73 -10.63
CA THR A 417 -0.68 30.91 -11.35
C THR A 417 -1.79 31.56 -10.54
N ALA A 418 -2.72 30.76 -10.00
CA ALA A 418 -3.79 31.26 -9.14
C ALA A 418 -3.26 31.94 -7.85
N LYS A 419 -2.15 31.44 -7.30
CA LYS A 419 -1.48 32.07 -6.17
C LYS A 419 -0.79 33.38 -6.54
N ALA A 420 -0.14 33.40 -7.69
CA ALA A 420 0.44 34.63 -8.22
C ALA A 420 -0.64 35.72 -8.38
N ASP A 421 -1.85 35.36 -8.79
CA ASP A 421 -2.99 36.29 -8.95
C ASP A 421 -3.49 36.90 -7.61
N GLN A 422 -3.17 36.29 -6.48
CA GLN A 422 -3.45 36.86 -5.16
C GLN A 422 -2.57 38.08 -4.83
N LEU A 423 -1.43 38.26 -5.52
CA LEU A 423 -0.51 39.40 -5.38
C LEU A 423 -1.04 40.65 -6.15
N LYS A 424 -2.29 41.01 -5.90
CA LYS A 424 -2.98 42.12 -6.60
C LYS A 424 -2.18 43.42 -6.56
N GLY A 425 -2.06 44.09 -7.70
CA GLY A 425 -1.42 45.41 -7.83
C GLY A 425 0.11 45.39 -7.80
N LYS A 426 0.75 44.21 -7.82
CA LYS A 426 2.20 44.01 -7.82
C LYS A 426 2.64 43.11 -8.96
N GLU A 427 2.42 43.54 -10.21
CA GLU A 427 2.67 42.71 -11.39
C GLU A 427 4.11 42.17 -11.47
N SER A 428 5.12 43.00 -11.13
CA SER A 428 6.52 42.55 -11.10
C SER A 428 6.74 41.43 -10.07
N LEU A 429 6.16 41.55 -8.86
CA LEU A 429 6.27 40.53 -7.83
C LEU A 429 5.55 39.21 -8.24
N LYS A 430 4.39 39.35 -8.87
CA LYS A 430 3.65 38.21 -9.43
C LYS A 430 4.51 37.43 -10.41
N GLN A 431 5.15 38.14 -11.35
CA GLN A 431 6.00 37.51 -12.36
C GLN A 431 7.25 36.87 -11.74
N LEU A 432 7.87 37.55 -10.76
CA LEU A 432 9.02 36.99 -10.05
C LEU A 432 8.69 35.71 -9.29
N PHE A 433 7.54 35.68 -8.63
CA PHE A 433 7.04 34.48 -7.96
C PHE A 433 6.93 33.32 -8.95
N LEU A 434 6.38 33.55 -10.14
CA LEU A 434 6.29 32.53 -11.19
C LEU A 434 7.69 32.10 -11.70
N VAL A 435 8.61 33.04 -11.92
CA VAL A 435 9.99 32.74 -12.34
C VAL A 435 10.66 31.81 -11.34
N ASN A 436 10.60 32.12 -10.05
CA ASN A 436 11.23 31.32 -9.00
C ASN A 436 10.60 29.93 -8.90
N ASN A 437 9.27 29.84 -8.91
CA ASN A 437 8.58 28.55 -8.79
C ASN A 437 8.75 27.66 -10.02
N PHE A 438 8.61 28.21 -11.22
CA PHE A 438 8.85 27.45 -12.46
C PHE A 438 10.33 27.06 -12.60
N GLY A 439 11.26 27.93 -12.17
CA GLY A 439 12.68 27.60 -12.09
C GLY A 439 12.94 26.43 -11.14
N TYR A 440 12.36 26.48 -9.95
CA TYR A 440 12.46 25.38 -8.99
C TYR A 440 11.92 24.06 -9.57
N VAL A 441 10.74 24.11 -10.21
CA VAL A 441 10.16 22.92 -10.87
C VAL A 441 11.09 22.39 -11.95
N THR A 442 11.55 23.24 -12.86
CA THR A 442 12.43 22.86 -13.97
C THR A 442 13.74 22.21 -13.52
N ASN A 443 14.37 22.79 -12.46
CA ASN A 443 15.65 22.30 -11.97
C ASN A 443 15.49 21.02 -11.12
N SER A 444 14.35 20.86 -10.44
CA SER A 444 14.10 19.70 -9.59
C SER A 444 13.57 18.49 -10.37
N LEU A 445 12.89 18.69 -11.49
CA LEU A 445 12.33 17.61 -12.32
C LEU A 445 13.34 16.52 -12.66
N PRO A 446 14.57 16.82 -13.14
CA PRO A 446 15.55 15.77 -13.49
C PRO A 446 16.04 14.97 -12.29
N HIS A 447 16.03 15.57 -11.10
CA HIS A 447 16.55 14.95 -9.87
C HIS A 447 15.45 14.26 -9.05
N CYS A 448 14.21 14.70 -9.21
CA CYS A 448 13.08 14.17 -8.47
C CYS A 448 12.36 13.03 -9.18
N MET A 449 12.59 12.86 -10.48
CA MET A 449 11.91 11.88 -11.32
C MET A 449 12.93 11.11 -12.14
N GLN A 450 13.48 10.05 -11.52
CA GLN A 450 14.25 9.02 -12.23
C GLN A 450 13.39 7.74 -12.21
N PRO A 451 12.35 7.68 -13.04
CA PRO A 451 11.49 6.52 -13.09
C PRO A 451 12.21 5.34 -13.75
N ASP A 452 11.95 4.15 -13.26
CA ASP A 452 12.35 2.88 -13.89
C ASP A 452 11.69 2.67 -15.28
N ASP A 453 10.96 3.66 -15.77
CA ASP A 453 10.24 3.65 -17.05
C ASP A 453 10.88 4.68 -18.01
N ALA A 454 11.63 4.17 -19.00
CA ALA A 454 12.33 5.01 -19.98
C ALA A 454 11.40 5.91 -20.80
N ASP A 455 10.15 5.50 -21.03
CA ASP A 455 9.18 6.30 -21.78
C ASP A 455 8.72 7.51 -20.95
N LEU A 456 8.50 7.32 -19.66
CA LEU A 456 8.13 8.40 -18.73
C LEU A 456 9.31 9.38 -18.57
N GLU A 457 10.51 8.88 -18.40
CA GLU A 457 11.72 9.70 -18.32
C GLU A 457 11.90 10.55 -19.58
N LYS A 458 11.79 9.94 -20.76
CA LYS A 458 11.85 10.63 -22.04
C LYS A 458 10.78 11.71 -22.15
N HIS A 459 9.55 11.43 -21.76
CA HIS A 459 8.45 12.39 -21.81
C HIS A 459 8.69 13.60 -20.89
N ILE A 460 9.20 13.36 -19.68
CA ILE A 460 9.56 14.43 -18.74
C ILE A 460 10.60 15.36 -19.38
N HIS A 461 11.65 14.82 -19.96
CA HIS A 461 12.73 15.59 -20.56
C HIS A 461 12.34 16.29 -21.88
N SER A 462 11.55 15.64 -22.73
CA SER A 462 11.22 16.16 -24.06
C SER A 462 9.99 17.04 -24.10
N THR A 463 9.09 16.91 -23.13
CA THR A 463 7.77 17.59 -23.17
C THR A 463 7.53 18.47 -21.95
N ILE A 464 7.61 17.92 -20.75
CA ILE A 464 7.24 18.64 -19.53
C ILE A 464 8.25 19.75 -19.22
N LYS A 465 9.54 19.40 -19.16
CA LYS A 465 10.60 20.36 -18.82
C LYS A 465 10.64 21.54 -19.80
N PRO A 466 10.64 21.38 -21.14
CA PRO A 466 10.61 22.50 -22.07
C PRO A 466 9.38 23.38 -21.94
N ARG A 467 8.21 22.78 -21.64
CA ARG A 467 6.96 23.52 -21.40
C ARG A 467 7.09 24.45 -20.19
N VAL A 468 7.57 23.96 -19.07
CA VAL A 468 7.75 24.77 -17.86
C VAL A 468 8.86 25.81 -18.03
N GLU A 469 9.94 25.49 -18.75
CA GLU A 469 10.99 26.45 -19.13
C GLU A 469 10.47 27.59 -19.98
N ALA A 470 9.62 27.31 -20.95
CA ALA A 470 8.97 28.35 -21.77
C ALA A 470 8.14 29.28 -20.89
N MET A 471 7.30 28.73 -20.01
CA MET A 471 6.48 29.54 -19.08
C MET A 471 7.34 30.38 -18.12
N ARG A 472 8.45 29.83 -17.64
CA ARG A 472 9.43 30.60 -16.84
C ARG A 472 10.01 31.76 -17.63
N ASN A 473 10.40 31.53 -18.87
CA ASN A 473 10.99 32.57 -19.72
C ASN A 473 9.97 33.67 -20.09
N ASP A 474 8.70 33.30 -20.30
CA ASP A 474 7.62 34.28 -20.49
C ASP A 474 7.40 35.15 -19.25
N ALA A 475 7.36 34.51 -18.07
CA ALA A 475 7.28 35.24 -16.80
C ALA A 475 8.49 36.14 -16.56
N LEU A 476 9.71 35.70 -16.93
CA LEU A 476 10.93 36.49 -16.84
C LEU A 476 10.86 37.71 -17.76
N GLY A 477 10.41 37.55 -18.99
CA GLY A 477 10.19 38.64 -19.93
C GLY A 477 9.17 39.65 -19.42
N ALA A 478 8.07 39.16 -18.86
CA ALA A 478 7.03 40.01 -18.25
C ALA A 478 7.57 40.76 -17.01
N PHE A 479 8.36 40.08 -16.14
CA PHE A 479 9.01 40.75 -15.02
C PHE A 479 9.88 41.94 -15.46
N ILE A 480 10.72 41.73 -16.48
CA ILE A 480 11.59 42.77 -17.05
C ILE A 480 10.74 43.91 -17.60
N HIS A 481 9.68 43.58 -18.30
CA HIS A 481 8.76 44.57 -18.87
C HIS A 481 8.14 45.44 -17.78
N PHE A 482 7.49 44.86 -16.79
CA PHE A 482 6.82 45.59 -15.72
C PHE A 482 7.79 46.35 -14.80
N SER A 483 9.02 45.87 -14.67
CA SER A 483 10.01 46.47 -13.76
C SER A 483 10.80 47.63 -14.39
N TYR A 484 11.19 47.52 -15.66
CA TYR A 484 12.21 48.38 -16.23
C TYR A 484 11.77 49.25 -17.41
N ILE A 485 10.70 48.91 -18.14
CA ILE A 485 10.32 49.65 -19.34
C ILE A 485 9.79 51.05 -19.04
N SER A 486 9.11 51.26 -17.91
CA SER A 486 8.59 52.55 -17.50
C SER A 486 9.67 53.65 -17.36
N PHE A 487 10.92 53.23 -17.14
CA PHE A 487 12.07 54.18 -17.10
C PHE A 487 12.34 54.75 -18.49
N LYS A 488 12.26 53.94 -19.56
CA LYS A 488 12.43 54.44 -20.95
C LYS A 488 11.33 55.42 -21.33
N GLU A 489 10.09 55.11 -20.97
CA GLU A 489 8.97 55.99 -21.24
C GLU A 489 9.06 57.32 -20.53
N ASN A 490 9.49 57.32 -19.25
CA ASN A 490 9.67 58.53 -18.48
C ASN A 490 10.82 59.41 -19.01
N LEU A 491 11.89 58.78 -19.47
CA LEU A 491 13.10 59.49 -19.94
C LEU A 491 13.06 59.79 -21.46
N ASN A 492 11.89 59.70 -22.11
CA ASN A 492 11.74 60.14 -23.50
C ASN A 492 12.29 61.55 -23.67
N ASP A 493 13.02 61.72 -24.78
CA ASP A 493 13.67 62.98 -25.07
C ASP A 493 12.65 64.10 -25.32
N PRO A 494 12.56 65.12 -24.47
CA PRO A 494 11.59 66.19 -24.61
C PRO A 494 12.07 67.32 -25.54
N THR A 495 13.19 67.15 -26.30
CA THR A 495 13.79 68.21 -27.11
C THR A 495 12.78 68.93 -27.99
N GLY A 496 11.88 68.20 -28.63
CA GLY A 496 10.83 68.80 -29.51
C GLY A 496 9.76 69.65 -28.81
N THR A 497 9.68 69.53 -27.46
CA THR A 497 8.69 70.29 -26.65
C THR A 497 9.32 71.35 -25.78
N LEU A 498 10.66 71.43 -25.72
CA LEU A 498 11.37 72.38 -24.90
C LEU A 498 11.38 73.76 -25.61
N GLN A 499 10.91 74.77 -24.90
CA GLN A 499 10.95 76.21 -25.32
C GLN A 499 11.97 76.95 -24.53
N TYR A 500 12.73 77.81 -25.22
CA TYR A 500 13.71 78.69 -24.63
C TYR A 500 13.20 80.13 -24.54
N ALA A 501 13.54 80.85 -23.47
CA ALA A 501 13.21 82.27 -23.31
C ALA A 501 13.97 83.13 -24.35
N LYS A 502 13.46 84.32 -24.64
CA LYS A 502 14.09 85.26 -25.56
C LYS A 502 15.55 85.59 -25.06
N GLY A 503 16.54 85.09 -25.81
CA GLY A 503 17.96 85.14 -25.45
C GLY A 503 18.70 83.77 -25.61
N GLY A 504 18.04 82.70 -25.87
CA GLY A 504 18.58 81.43 -26.41
C GLY A 504 19.13 80.40 -25.40
N ASN A 505 19.51 80.79 -24.19
CA ASN A 505 20.20 79.87 -23.23
C ASN A 505 19.44 79.56 -21.96
N VAL A 506 18.24 80.12 -21.74
CA VAL A 506 17.45 79.84 -20.52
C VAL A 506 16.09 79.25 -20.93
N LEU A 507 15.74 78.14 -20.31
CA LEU A 507 14.45 77.49 -20.54
C LEU A 507 13.27 78.32 -20.05
N THR A 508 12.14 78.25 -20.69
CA THR A 508 10.87 78.77 -20.20
C THR A 508 10.53 78.10 -18.85
N LEU A 509 9.68 78.75 -18.07
CA LEU A 509 9.24 78.19 -16.78
C LEU A 509 8.60 76.82 -16.93
N GLU A 510 7.81 76.60 -17.99
CA GLU A 510 7.15 75.34 -18.29
C GLU A 510 8.13 74.21 -18.70
N SER A 511 9.08 74.57 -19.60
CA SER A 511 10.12 73.64 -20.00
C SER A 511 11.05 73.24 -18.83
N GLY A 512 11.37 74.22 -17.95
CA GLY A 512 12.09 73.90 -16.72
C GLY A 512 11.30 73.06 -15.73
N ARG A 513 9.97 73.23 -15.68
CA ARG A 513 9.07 72.34 -14.88
C ARG A 513 9.04 70.92 -15.44
N LEU A 514 8.93 70.75 -16.74
CA LEU A 514 8.95 69.44 -17.39
C LEU A 514 10.22 68.64 -17.09
N LEU A 515 11.40 69.27 -17.19
CA LEU A 515 12.66 68.59 -16.86
C LEU A 515 12.77 68.24 -15.36
N LYS A 516 12.30 69.11 -14.48
CA LYS A 516 12.25 68.83 -13.03
C LYS A 516 11.35 67.61 -12.75
N GLU A 517 10.19 67.55 -13.38
CA GLU A 517 9.26 66.45 -13.24
C GLU A 517 9.87 65.13 -13.72
N LYS A 518 10.53 65.11 -14.88
CA LYS A 518 11.20 63.92 -15.42
C LYS A 518 12.32 63.43 -14.49
N PHE A 519 13.19 64.30 -13.99
CA PHE A 519 14.22 63.93 -13.04
C PHE A 519 13.64 63.45 -11.70
N SER A 520 12.64 64.18 -11.15
CA SER A 520 11.98 63.73 -9.92
C SER A 520 11.34 62.37 -10.08
N LYS A 521 10.58 62.17 -11.14
CA LYS A 521 9.94 60.90 -11.43
C LYS A 521 10.94 59.76 -11.61
N PHE A 522 12.08 60.01 -12.24
CA PHE A 522 13.16 59.02 -12.32
C PHE A 522 13.72 58.69 -10.94
N ASN A 523 14.01 59.68 -10.09
CA ASN A 523 14.50 59.42 -8.74
C ASN A 523 13.51 58.60 -7.93
N ASP A 524 12.24 59.01 -7.95
CA ASP A 524 11.17 58.32 -7.22
C ASP A 524 11.01 56.86 -7.71
N GLN A 525 11.05 56.66 -9.04
CA GLN A 525 11.00 55.32 -9.63
C GLN A 525 12.21 54.45 -9.26
N LEU A 526 13.43 55.04 -9.26
CA LEU A 526 14.66 54.34 -8.90
C LEU A 526 14.67 53.92 -7.43
N GLU A 527 14.25 54.85 -6.55
CA GLU A 527 14.16 54.58 -5.12
C GLU A 527 13.12 53.51 -4.78
N GLU A 528 11.94 53.58 -5.41
CA GLU A 528 10.90 52.59 -5.24
C GLU A 528 11.33 51.20 -5.79
N LEU A 529 11.98 51.19 -6.96
CA LEU A 529 12.55 49.98 -7.54
C LEU A 529 13.58 49.34 -6.60
N HIS A 530 14.55 50.18 -6.14
CA HIS A 530 15.59 49.73 -5.23
C HIS A 530 15.01 49.21 -3.91
N LYS A 531 14.07 49.97 -3.29
CA LYS A 531 13.40 49.56 -2.05
C LYS A 531 12.65 48.23 -2.20
N THR A 532 11.88 48.07 -3.27
CA THR A 532 11.04 46.88 -3.47
C THR A 532 11.86 45.68 -3.87
N GLN A 533 12.75 45.84 -4.87
CA GLN A 533 13.50 44.70 -5.40
C GLN A 533 14.69 44.26 -4.57
N ARG A 534 15.19 45.14 -3.66
CA ARG A 534 16.18 44.73 -2.67
C ARG A 534 15.64 43.66 -1.71
N ALA A 535 14.35 43.71 -1.40
CA ALA A 535 13.67 42.74 -0.54
C ALA A 535 13.26 41.47 -1.29
N TYR A 536 13.32 41.45 -2.63
CA TYR A 536 12.93 40.31 -3.42
C TYR A 536 14.01 39.23 -3.39
N VAL A 537 13.56 37.97 -3.31
CA VAL A 537 14.43 36.80 -3.34
C VAL A 537 14.43 36.22 -4.75
N VAL A 538 15.61 36.02 -5.33
CA VAL A 538 15.80 35.26 -6.57
C VAL A 538 16.66 34.04 -6.25
N ALA A 539 16.05 32.87 -6.26
CA ALA A 539 16.69 31.63 -5.79
C ALA A 539 17.89 31.22 -6.66
N GLU A 540 17.78 31.41 -7.98
CA GLU A 540 18.80 31.01 -8.94
C GLU A 540 19.82 32.15 -9.16
N VAL A 541 21.08 31.89 -8.84
CA VAL A 541 22.17 32.85 -9.05
C VAL A 541 22.31 33.34 -10.51
N PRO A 542 22.23 32.49 -11.54
CA PRO A 542 22.29 32.93 -12.93
C PRO A 542 21.12 33.88 -13.31
N ILE A 543 19.92 33.58 -12.86
CA ILE A 543 18.74 34.45 -13.10
C ILE A 543 18.90 35.78 -12.39
N ARG A 544 19.33 35.79 -11.13
CA ARG A 544 19.60 37.00 -10.37
C ARG A 544 20.63 37.89 -11.08
N GLN A 545 21.73 37.32 -11.54
CA GLN A 545 22.76 38.06 -12.29
C GLN A 545 22.22 38.59 -13.60
N HIS A 546 21.41 37.80 -14.29
CA HIS A 546 20.77 38.21 -15.55
C HIS A 546 19.83 39.43 -15.31
N LEU A 547 18.99 39.37 -14.28
CA LEU A 547 18.07 40.45 -13.94
C LEU A 547 18.79 41.74 -13.58
N ILE A 548 19.86 41.66 -12.75
CA ILE A 548 20.67 42.82 -12.40
C ILE A 548 21.33 43.43 -13.65
N ARG A 549 21.91 42.58 -14.51
CA ARG A 549 22.52 43.04 -15.76
C ARG A 549 21.48 43.70 -16.68
N THR A 550 20.33 43.08 -16.84
CA THR A 550 19.24 43.61 -17.66
C THR A 550 18.72 44.96 -17.13
N ALA A 551 18.60 45.09 -15.80
CA ALA A 551 18.24 46.39 -15.18
C ALA A 551 19.25 47.47 -15.52
N VAL A 552 20.53 47.20 -15.36
CA VAL A 552 21.62 48.13 -15.69
C VAL A 552 21.61 48.48 -17.18
N ASP A 553 21.56 47.48 -18.05
CA ASP A 553 21.62 47.66 -19.51
C ASP A 553 20.38 48.35 -20.08
N THR A 554 19.24 48.24 -19.39
CA THR A 554 17.98 48.90 -19.81
C THR A 554 17.89 50.34 -19.32
N ILE A 555 18.25 50.60 -18.06
CA ILE A 555 18.00 51.89 -17.40
C ILE A 555 19.17 52.84 -17.57
N ILE A 556 20.41 52.40 -17.35
CA ILE A 556 21.57 53.27 -17.28
C ILE A 556 21.90 53.98 -18.61
N PRO A 557 21.89 53.31 -19.78
CA PRO A 557 22.20 54.01 -21.05
C PRO A 557 21.23 55.14 -21.34
N VAL A 558 19.91 54.89 -21.08
CA VAL A 558 18.88 55.91 -21.31
C VAL A 558 19.02 57.09 -20.32
N TYR A 559 19.25 56.74 -19.02
CA TYR A 559 19.44 57.79 -18.01
C TYR A 559 20.74 58.58 -18.22
N LYS A 560 21.83 57.93 -18.60
CA LYS A 560 23.12 58.56 -18.89
C LYS A 560 22.98 59.56 -20.03
N ALA A 561 22.37 59.17 -21.13
CA ALA A 561 22.14 60.06 -22.27
C ALA A 561 21.24 61.24 -21.88
N PHE A 562 20.18 60.99 -21.09
CA PHE A 562 19.32 62.05 -20.59
C PHE A 562 20.04 62.98 -19.58
N TYR A 563 20.83 62.44 -18.67
CA TYR A 563 21.58 63.18 -17.68
C TYR A 563 22.66 64.04 -18.33
N GLU A 564 23.49 63.52 -19.22
CA GLU A 564 24.54 64.23 -19.92
C GLU A 564 23.98 65.39 -20.74
N LYS A 565 22.82 65.23 -21.36
CA LYS A 565 22.19 66.24 -22.18
C LYS A 565 21.56 67.35 -21.36
N TYR A 566 20.89 67.05 -20.27
CA TYR A 566 20.06 68.01 -19.54
C TYR A 566 20.65 68.49 -18.22
N SER A 567 21.68 67.86 -17.66
CA SER A 567 22.32 68.30 -16.43
C SER A 567 23.11 69.63 -16.60
N VAL A 568 23.58 69.89 -17.81
CA VAL A 568 24.33 71.13 -18.14
C VAL A 568 23.40 72.32 -18.40
N ILE A 569 22.10 72.06 -18.60
CA ILE A 569 21.12 73.13 -18.85
C ILE A 569 20.59 73.68 -17.54
N GLN A 570 20.55 75.01 -17.38
CA GLN A 570 20.03 75.66 -16.18
C GLN A 570 18.49 75.56 -16.12
N PHE A 571 17.93 74.39 -15.77
CA PHE A 571 16.50 74.17 -15.61
C PHE A 571 15.97 74.56 -14.20
N SER A 572 16.83 74.78 -13.23
CA SER A 572 16.47 75.19 -11.86
C SER A 572 17.39 76.24 -11.31
N ARG A 573 16.84 77.39 -10.81
CA ARG A 573 17.60 78.51 -10.30
C ARG A 573 18.18 78.33 -8.90
N LYS A 574 17.54 77.53 -8.01
CA LYS A 574 17.90 77.47 -6.58
C LYS A 574 18.17 76.05 -6.07
N HIS A 575 17.71 75.01 -6.71
CA HIS A 575 17.73 73.65 -6.17
C HIS A 575 17.98 72.60 -7.25
N ALA A 576 18.95 72.74 -8.13
CA ALA A 576 19.29 71.79 -9.18
C ALA A 576 19.71 70.43 -8.58
N SER A 577 20.46 70.39 -7.49
CA SER A 577 20.92 69.19 -6.77
C SER A 577 19.78 68.30 -6.23
N LYS A 578 18.61 68.90 -5.93
CA LYS A 578 17.42 68.13 -5.50
C LYS A 578 16.89 67.21 -6.61
N TYR A 579 17.01 67.67 -7.86
CA TYR A 579 16.50 66.89 -9.03
C TYR A 579 17.59 66.02 -9.63
N LEU A 580 18.83 66.44 -9.65
CA LEU A 580 20.03 65.68 -10.02
C LEU A 580 20.55 64.89 -8.82
N LYS A 581 19.67 64.12 -8.16
CA LYS A 581 19.98 63.40 -6.93
C LYS A 581 21.00 62.28 -7.16
N TYR A 582 20.88 61.57 -8.25
CA TYR A 582 21.78 60.46 -8.59
C TYR A 582 22.58 60.78 -9.85
N THR A 583 23.90 60.52 -9.81
CA THR A 583 24.71 60.43 -11.02
C THR A 583 24.45 59.08 -11.69
N PRO A 584 24.74 58.91 -13.00
CA PRO A 584 24.60 57.59 -13.65
C PRO A 584 25.38 56.49 -12.95
N GLN A 585 26.54 56.77 -12.37
CA GLN A 585 27.34 55.84 -11.59
C GLN A 585 26.66 55.46 -10.27
N ALA A 586 26.09 56.44 -9.56
CA ALA A 586 25.35 56.20 -8.32
C ALA A 586 24.08 55.38 -8.57
N ALA A 587 23.35 55.70 -9.63
CA ALA A 587 22.18 54.91 -10.06
C ALA A 587 22.55 53.49 -10.42
N GLN A 588 23.66 53.27 -11.11
CA GLN A 588 24.18 51.95 -11.42
C GLN A 588 24.56 51.18 -10.14
N GLY A 589 25.09 51.84 -9.13
CA GLY A 589 25.41 51.27 -7.83
C GLY A 589 24.15 50.67 -7.18
N LEU A 590 23.07 51.46 -7.10
CA LEU A 590 21.79 51.02 -6.55
C LEU A 590 21.20 49.81 -7.32
N LEU A 591 21.30 49.82 -8.65
CA LEU A 591 20.82 48.68 -9.46
C LEU A 591 21.63 47.40 -9.24
N LYS A 592 22.89 47.50 -8.85
CA LYS A 592 23.72 46.33 -8.52
C LYS A 592 23.38 45.72 -7.16
N GLU A 593 22.71 46.45 -6.28
CA GLU A 593 22.26 46.00 -4.96
C GLU A 593 20.89 45.33 -4.98
N LEU A 594 20.22 45.24 -6.15
CA LEU A 594 18.95 44.56 -6.28
C LEU A 594 19.08 43.07 -5.88
N PHE A 595 18.04 42.51 -5.30
CA PHE A 595 17.94 41.10 -4.89
C PHE A 595 18.99 40.68 -3.85
N SER A 596 19.42 41.61 -2.97
CA SER A 596 20.39 41.30 -1.91
C SER A 596 19.77 40.56 -0.72
N GLY A 597 18.45 40.51 -0.61
CA GLY A 597 17.74 39.83 0.48
C GLY A 597 17.71 40.61 1.80
N GLU A 598 18.25 41.84 1.84
CA GLU A 598 18.24 42.68 3.02
C GLU A 598 17.01 43.60 3.05
N ALA A 599 16.10 43.36 4.00
CA ALA A 599 15.01 44.28 4.27
C ALA A 599 15.55 45.64 4.72
N SER A 600 14.95 46.74 4.23
CA SER A 600 15.32 48.11 4.64
C SER A 600 15.18 48.25 6.16
N PRO A 601 16.10 48.95 6.86
CA PRO A 601 16.03 49.14 8.32
C PRO A 601 14.73 49.81 8.81
N SER A 602 13.97 50.45 7.92
CA SER A 602 12.69 51.11 8.25
C SER A 602 11.52 50.14 8.46
N ASP A 603 11.59 48.91 7.97
CA ASP A 603 10.46 47.95 8.08
C ASP A 603 10.49 47.13 9.38
N LYS A 604 11.61 47.19 10.15
CA LYS A 604 11.73 46.50 11.44
C LYS A 604 10.94 47.12 12.59
N HIS A 605 10.40 48.33 12.40
CA HIS A 605 9.65 49.05 13.44
C HIS A 605 8.11 48.92 13.33
N SER A 606 7.57 48.35 12.25
CA SER A 606 6.10 48.21 12.07
C SER A 606 5.52 46.89 12.52
N GLU A 607 6.35 45.86 12.79
CA GLU A 607 5.86 44.54 13.25
C GLU A 607 5.78 44.35 14.77
N VAL A 608 6.27 45.33 15.56
CA VAL A 608 6.26 45.22 17.05
C VAL A 608 5.04 45.92 17.69
N SER A 609 4.16 46.55 16.90
CA SER A 609 2.98 47.26 17.44
C SER A 609 1.62 46.61 17.15
N SER A 610 1.59 45.32 16.80
CA SER A 610 0.33 44.55 16.71
C SER A 610 0.55 43.11 17.21
N SER A 611 0.70 42.99 18.52
CA SER A 611 0.48 41.74 19.27
C SER A 611 -0.73 41.91 20.15
#